data_e0f9a4848b6a676b0d02c014f3297877
#
_entry.id   e0f9a4848b6a676b0d02c014f3297877
#
_cell.length_a   1.000
_cell.length_b   1.000
_cell.length_c   1.000
_cell.angle_alpha   90.00
_cell.angle_beta   90.00
_cell.angle_gamma   90.00
#
_symmetry.space_group_name_H-M   'P 1'
#
loop_
_entity.id
_entity.type
_entity.pdbx_description
1 polymer ?
#
loop_
_entity_poly.entity_id
_entity_poly.type
_entity_poly.pdbx_seq_one_letter_code
_entity_poly.pdbx_strand_id
1 'polypeptide(L)'
;MRCLFIFFVMIQSVMFGQLAVTNNAPMNTEEYLVNDILCDDGLTTSNFSSTGFASGIGYFDGFAANLGFDEGIVLSTGGICLPVPDCSVGAWQGGSGVQGDPDLELALNAINLDWPVFNVTVLEFDFVANSESVEFNYIFSSAEYTSFTCSSYNDIFGF
;
A
#
# COMPACT_ATOMS: atom_id res chain seq x y z
N MET A 1 -19.00 -50.51 -35.88
CA MET A 1 -18.97 -49.89 -34.52
C MET A 1 -17.92 -48.78 -34.56
N ARG A 2 -18.34 -47.50 -34.56
CA ARG A 2 -17.44 -46.34 -34.52
C ARG A 2 -17.34 -45.88 -33.08
N CYS A 3 -16.16 -46.00 -32.45
CA CYS A 3 -15.90 -45.38 -31.16
C CYS A 3 -15.62 -43.88 -31.34
N LEU A 4 -16.53 -43.07 -30.77
CA LEU A 4 -16.33 -41.63 -30.70
C LEU A 4 -15.54 -41.33 -29.40
N PHE A 5 -14.26 -40.95 -29.55
CA PHE A 5 -13.45 -40.45 -28.44
C PHE A 5 -13.74 -38.97 -28.27
N ILE A 6 -14.42 -38.60 -27.16
CA ILE A 6 -14.60 -37.21 -26.75
C ILE A 6 -13.37 -36.83 -25.89
N PHE A 7 -12.53 -35.98 -26.46
CA PHE A 7 -11.39 -35.42 -25.74
C PHE A 7 -11.87 -34.23 -24.92
N PHE A 8 -11.96 -34.41 -23.60
CA PHE A 8 -12.31 -33.31 -22.68
C PHE A 8 -11.04 -32.51 -22.38
N VAL A 9 -10.85 -31.40 -23.07
CA VAL A 9 -9.78 -30.43 -22.74
C VAL A 9 -10.19 -29.65 -21.51
N MET A 10 -9.65 -29.99 -20.36
CA MET A 10 -9.74 -29.12 -19.17
C MET A 10 -8.88 -27.90 -19.40
N ILE A 11 -9.49 -26.77 -19.73
CA ILE A 11 -8.85 -25.45 -19.70
C ILE A 11 -8.75 -25.08 -18.23
N GLN A 12 -7.59 -25.24 -17.63
CA GLN A 12 -7.28 -24.64 -16.35
C GLN A 12 -7.03 -23.15 -16.60
N SER A 13 -8.03 -22.31 -16.33
CA SER A 13 -7.83 -20.89 -16.20
C SER A 13 -7.00 -20.65 -14.93
N VAL A 14 -5.76 -20.23 -15.07
CA VAL A 14 -4.99 -19.67 -13.97
C VAL A 14 -5.65 -18.34 -13.61
N MET A 15 -6.49 -18.34 -12.59
CA MET A 15 -6.97 -17.10 -12.00
C MET A 15 -5.80 -16.50 -11.21
N PHE A 16 -5.19 -15.46 -11.74
CA PHE A 16 -4.36 -14.58 -10.92
C PHE A 16 -5.32 -13.87 -9.96
N GLY A 17 -5.16 -14.11 -8.67
CA GLY A 17 -5.91 -13.40 -7.66
C GLY A 17 -5.57 -11.90 -7.74
N GLN A 18 -6.59 -11.07 -7.80
CA GLN A 18 -6.42 -9.63 -7.78
C GLN A 18 -6.28 -9.19 -6.33
N LEU A 19 -5.38 -8.24 -6.07
CA LEU A 19 -5.26 -7.59 -4.77
C LEU A 19 -6.56 -6.84 -4.47
N ALA A 20 -7.23 -7.21 -3.40
CA ALA A 20 -8.40 -6.49 -2.94
C ALA A 20 -7.97 -5.38 -1.96
N VAL A 21 -8.44 -4.15 -2.20
CA VAL A 21 -8.17 -3.01 -1.33
C VAL A 21 -9.47 -2.32 -0.95
N THR A 22 -9.51 -1.74 0.26
CA THR A 22 -10.66 -0.98 0.73
C THR A 22 -10.25 0.10 1.73
N ASN A 23 -10.97 1.21 1.71
CA ASN A 23 -10.93 2.24 2.74
C ASN A 23 -12.32 2.52 3.33
N ASN A 24 -13.21 1.54 3.29
CA ASN A 24 -14.50 1.63 3.96
C ASN A 24 -14.32 1.39 5.46
N ALA A 25 -15.20 2.00 6.27
CA ALA A 25 -15.17 1.80 7.71
C ALA A 25 -15.28 0.30 8.08
N PRO A 26 -14.50 -0.19 9.06
CA PRO A 26 -13.55 0.55 9.91
C PRO A 26 -12.16 0.77 9.30
N MET A 27 -11.85 0.19 8.12
CA MET A 27 -10.53 0.21 7.46
C MET A 27 -10.12 1.60 6.91
N ASN A 28 -10.83 2.65 7.28
CA ASN A 28 -10.51 4.05 6.97
C ASN A 28 -10.16 4.86 8.21
N THR A 29 -9.94 4.21 9.35
CA THR A 29 -9.52 4.87 10.58
C THR A 29 -8.12 4.42 10.96
N GLU A 30 -7.26 5.36 11.31
CA GLU A 30 -5.87 5.13 11.67
C GLU A 30 -5.76 4.16 12.85
N GLU A 31 -6.60 4.36 13.87
CA GLU A 31 -6.61 3.52 15.07
C GLU A 31 -6.90 2.05 14.75
N TYR A 32 -7.90 1.76 13.91
CA TYR A 32 -8.22 0.41 13.51
C TYR A 32 -7.10 -0.21 12.66
N LEU A 33 -6.61 0.53 11.68
CA LEU A 33 -5.54 0.06 10.80
C LEU A 33 -4.26 -0.27 11.58
N VAL A 34 -3.91 0.54 12.58
CA VAL A 34 -2.71 0.30 13.38
C VAL A 34 -2.93 -0.84 14.36
N ASN A 35 -4.02 -0.85 15.12
CA ASN A 35 -4.22 -1.80 16.23
C ASN A 35 -4.64 -3.19 15.78
N ASP A 36 -5.49 -3.26 14.74
CA ASP A 36 -6.13 -4.52 14.36
C ASP A 36 -5.48 -5.17 13.13
N ILE A 37 -4.70 -4.37 12.35
CA ILE A 37 -4.12 -4.86 11.09
C ILE A 37 -2.59 -4.82 11.11
N LEU A 38 -1.97 -3.73 11.58
CA LEU A 38 -0.52 -3.55 11.49
C LEU A 38 0.24 -4.14 12.67
N CYS A 39 -0.30 -3.97 13.87
CA CYS A 39 0.39 -4.31 15.11
C CYS A 39 -0.14 -5.60 15.72
N ASP A 40 0.78 -6.47 16.08
CA ASP A 40 0.50 -7.62 16.94
C ASP A 40 0.45 -7.22 18.44
N ASP A 41 0.03 -8.16 19.31
CA ASP A 41 -0.14 -8.01 20.77
C ASP A 41 1.09 -7.49 21.54
N GLY A 42 2.23 -7.34 20.89
CA GLY A 42 3.49 -6.90 21.49
C GLY A 42 3.68 -5.38 21.61
N LEU A 43 2.74 -4.58 21.12
CA LEU A 43 2.83 -3.12 21.09
C LEU A 43 1.65 -2.48 21.82
N THR A 44 1.90 -1.38 22.49
CA THR A 44 0.85 -0.48 22.99
C THR A 44 0.93 0.82 22.19
N THR A 45 -0.12 1.16 21.50
CA THR A 45 -0.16 2.25 20.51
C THR A 45 -1.05 3.40 20.97
N SER A 46 -0.78 4.61 20.49
CA SER A 46 -1.54 5.84 20.80
C SER A 46 -1.24 6.95 19.81
N ASN A 47 -1.97 8.07 19.92
CA ASN A 47 -1.73 9.31 19.17
C ASN A 47 -1.73 9.12 17.64
N PHE A 48 -2.75 8.44 17.13
CA PHE A 48 -2.88 8.16 15.70
C PHE A 48 -3.20 9.41 14.92
N SER A 49 -2.51 9.60 13.80
CA SER A 49 -2.80 10.66 12.83
C SER A 49 -2.43 10.26 11.42
N SER A 50 -3.03 10.89 10.45
CA SER A 50 -2.65 10.73 9.06
C SER A 50 -2.67 12.05 8.31
N THR A 51 -1.81 12.16 7.32
CA THR A 51 -1.74 13.29 6.39
C THR A 51 -1.70 12.75 4.97
N GLY A 52 -2.38 13.43 4.04
CA GLY A 52 -2.36 13.06 2.63
C GLY A 52 -3.75 12.97 2.02
N PHE A 53 -3.89 12.09 1.05
CA PHE A 53 -5.16 11.88 0.37
C PHE A 53 -6.10 11.08 1.27
N ALA A 54 -7.33 11.55 1.50
CA ALA A 54 -8.28 10.90 2.40
C ALA A 54 -8.56 9.42 2.05
N SER A 55 -8.43 9.05 0.77
CA SER A 55 -8.51 7.67 0.29
C SER A 55 -7.13 7.08 -0.04
N GLY A 56 -6.05 7.65 0.47
CA GLY A 56 -4.69 7.16 0.26
C GLY A 56 -4.26 6.11 1.28
N ILE A 57 -5.04 5.92 2.34
CA ILE A 57 -4.77 4.97 3.42
C ILE A 57 -5.92 3.97 3.50
N GLY A 58 -5.62 2.71 3.72
CA GLY A 58 -6.62 1.67 3.89
C GLY A 58 -6.02 0.29 4.10
N TYR A 59 -6.84 -0.70 3.90
CA TYR A 59 -6.55 -2.12 4.09
C TYR A 59 -6.39 -2.83 2.74
N PHE A 60 -5.53 -3.83 2.70
CA PHE A 60 -5.49 -4.79 1.60
C PHE A 60 -5.64 -6.22 2.08
N ASP A 61 -6.36 -7.03 1.30
CA ASP A 61 -6.39 -8.48 1.35
C ASP A 61 -5.49 -9.03 0.24
N GLY A 62 -4.37 -9.61 0.65
CA GLY A 62 -3.35 -10.15 -0.24
C GLY A 62 -3.42 -11.66 -0.43
N PHE A 63 -4.34 -12.36 0.25
CA PHE A 63 -4.42 -13.82 0.26
C PHE A 63 -4.51 -14.41 -1.15
N ALA A 64 -5.36 -13.85 -2.00
CA ALA A 64 -5.52 -14.30 -3.38
C ALA A 64 -4.43 -13.77 -4.32
N ALA A 65 -3.71 -12.71 -3.95
CA ALA A 65 -2.73 -12.04 -4.80
C ALA A 65 -1.32 -12.64 -4.71
N ASN A 66 -1.08 -13.55 -3.75
CA ASN A 66 0.22 -14.19 -3.52
C ASN A 66 1.37 -13.17 -3.35
N LEU A 67 1.13 -12.11 -2.59
CA LEU A 67 2.11 -11.07 -2.29
C LEU A 67 3.14 -11.47 -1.22
N GLY A 68 2.91 -12.59 -0.52
CA GLY A 68 3.69 -13.00 0.63
C GLY A 68 3.17 -12.44 1.96
N PHE A 69 2.13 -11.62 1.92
CA PHE A 69 1.34 -11.17 3.07
C PHE A 69 -0.12 -11.44 2.80
N ASP A 70 -0.82 -12.00 3.80
CA ASP A 70 -2.24 -12.31 3.68
C ASP A 70 -3.09 -11.05 3.78
N GLU A 71 -2.65 -10.07 4.57
CA GLU A 71 -3.30 -8.78 4.74
C GLU A 71 -2.31 -7.71 5.22
N GLY A 72 -2.76 -6.47 5.24
CA GLY A 72 -1.99 -5.35 5.76
C GLY A 72 -2.62 -3.99 5.45
N ILE A 73 -1.89 -2.94 5.80
CA ILE A 73 -2.26 -1.58 5.44
C ILE A 73 -1.64 -1.19 4.10
N VAL A 74 -2.31 -0.31 3.39
CA VAL A 74 -1.80 0.30 2.17
C VAL A 74 -1.73 1.82 2.33
N LEU A 75 -0.57 2.38 1.99
CA LEU A 75 -0.35 3.82 1.87
C LEU A 75 -0.07 4.12 0.40
N SER A 76 -0.76 5.08 -0.17
CA SER A 76 -0.63 5.45 -1.57
C SER A 76 -0.56 6.96 -1.73
N THR A 77 0.26 7.43 -2.64
CA THR A 77 0.37 8.86 -3.02
C THR A 77 -0.88 9.39 -3.73
N GLY A 78 -1.80 8.50 -4.10
CA GLY A 78 -3.12 8.79 -4.64
C GLY A 78 -4.22 8.01 -3.94
N GLY A 79 -5.45 8.05 -4.45
CA GLY A 79 -6.54 7.23 -3.91
C GLY A 79 -6.33 5.74 -4.16
N ILE A 80 -6.53 4.91 -3.14
CA ILE A 80 -6.46 3.44 -3.26
C ILE A 80 -7.73 2.85 -3.84
N CYS A 81 -8.86 3.53 -3.68
CA CYS A 81 -10.15 3.16 -4.25
C CYS A 81 -10.71 4.33 -5.04
N LEU A 82 -10.89 4.14 -6.33
CA LEU A 82 -11.63 5.05 -7.17
C LEU A 82 -13.11 4.68 -7.15
N PRO A 83 -14.01 5.63 -7.51
CA PRO A 83 -15.42 5.32 -7.70
C PRO A 83 -15.64 4.50 -8.99
N VAL A 84 -14.84 3.49 -9.23
CA VAL A 84 -14.95 2.49 -10.28
C VAL A 84 -15.10 1.12 -9.62
N PRO A 85 -15.79 0.17 -10.24
CA PRO A 85 -16.12 -1.11 -9.60
C PRO A 85 -14.92 -1.93 -9.13
N ASP A 86 -13.72 -1.60 -9.60
CA ASP A 86 -12.50 -2.29 -9.23
C ASP A 86 -11.57 -1.33 -8.49
N CYS A 87 -11.47 -1.45 -7.16
CA CYS A 87 -10.41 -0.80 -6.38
C CYS A 87 -9.07 -1.35 -6.85
N SER A 88 -8.20 -0.49 -7.38
CA SER A 88 -6.84 -0.86 -7.76
C SER A 88 -5.84 0.06 -7.10
N VAL A 89 -4.85 -0.52 -6.47
CA VAL A 89 -3.71 0.23 -5.93
C VAL A 89 -2.93 0.85 -7.09
N GLY A 90 -2.63 2.13 -6.98
CA GLY A 90 -1.77 2.81 -7.95
C GLY A 90 -2.47 3.42 -9.17
N ALA A 91 -3.79 3.46 -9.21
CA ALA A 91 -4.45 4.32 -10.19
C ALA A 91 -4.18 5.78 -9.81
N TRP A 92 -3.29 6.42 -10.55
CA TRP A 92 -2.98 7.83 -10.37
C TRP A 92 -4.24 8.68 -10.48
N GLN A 93 -4.61 9.31 -9.38
CA GLN A 93 -5.76 10.21 -9.31
C GLN A 93 -5.32 11.50 -8.66
N GLY A 94 -4.77 12.36 -9.45
CA GLY A 94 -4.41 13.71 -9.08
C GLY A 94 -3.89 13.78 -7.65
N GLY A 95 -2.63 14.03 -7.49
CA GLY A 95 -1.93 13.90 -6.21
C GLY A 95 -2.67 14.50 -5.03
N SER A 96 -2.30 14.11 -3.86
CA SER A 96 -2.90 14.51 -2.57
C SER A 96 -2.97 16.04 -2.39
N GLY A 97 -2.22 16.79 -3.20
CA GLY A 97 -2.03 18.23 -3.03
C GLY A 97 -1.20 18.57 -1.79
N VAL A 98 -0.86 17.60 -0.96
CA VAL A 98 0.06 17.76 0.16
C VAL A 98 1.47 17.88 -0.38
N GLN A 99 2.11 18.99 -0.07
CA GLN A 99 3.46 19.27 -0.51
C GLN A 99 4.40 19.30 0.69
N GLY A 100 5.51 18.61 0.52
CA GLY A 100 6.56 18.57 1.51
C GLY A 100 6.25 17.60 2.64
N ASP A 101 7.28 16.91 3.03
CA ASP A 101 7.38 16.21 4.29
C ASP A 101 8.80 16.41 4.79
N PRO A 102 8.98 17.05 5.96
CA PRO A 102 10.31 17.44 6.43
C PRO A 102 11.25 16.26 6.62
N ASP A 103 10.74 15.10 7.01
CA ASP A 103 11.55 13.92 7.29
C ASP A 103 12.00 13.24 5.97
N LEU A 104 11.11 13.15 4.99
CA LEU A 104 11.46 12.67 3.66
C LEU A 104 12.44 13.62 2.93
N GLU A 105 12.22 14.93 3.03
CA GLU A 105 13.15 15.93 2.48
C GLU A 105 14.51 15.88 3.17
N LEU A 106 14.55 15.66 4.48
CA LEU A 106 15.80 15.47 5.22
C LEU A 106 16.55 14.22 4.74
N ALA A 107 15.81 13.12 4.50
CA ALA A 107 16.38 11.88 3.98
C ALA A 107 16.97 12.08 2.57
N LEU A 108 16.29 12.82 1.69
CA LEU A 108 16.80 13.18 0.36
C LEU A 108 18.06 14.03 0.46
N ASN A 109 18.06 15.05 1.32
CA ASN A 109 19.21 15.91 1.54
C ASN A 109 20.45 15.16 2.04
N ALA A 110 20.25 14.11 2.85
CA ALA A 110 21.33 13.26 3.35
C ALA A 110 22.08 12.52 2.23
N ILE A 111 21.44 12.31 1.08
CA ILE A 111 22.05 11.73 -0.12
C ILE A 111 22.35 12.76 -1.22
N ASN A 112 22.39 14.04 -0.85
CA ASN A 112 22.65 15.19 -1.72
C ASN A 112 21.62 15.41 -2.84
N LEU A 113 20.35 15.06 -2.58
CA LEU A 113 19.22 15.39 -3.45
C LEU A 113 18.37 16.45 -2.75
N ASP A 114 18.44 17.68 -3.26
CA ASP A 114 17.62 18.82 -2.80
C ASP A 114 16.37 18.91 -3.70
N TRP A 115 15.50 17.93 -3.55
CA TRP A 115 14.26 17.82 -4.32
C TRP A 115 13.04 17.97 -3.44
N PRO A 116 12.05 18.75 -3.87
CA PRO A 116 10.78 18.84 -3.15
C PRO A 116 10.02 17.53 -3.26
N VAL A 117 9.36 17.16 -2.17
CA VAL A 117 8.48 16.01 -2.11
C VAL A 117 7.04 16.44 -2.36
N PHE A 118 6.29 15.66 -3.12
CA PHE A 118 4.91 15.94 -3.48
C PHE A 118 4.03 14.71 -3.25
N ASN A 119 2.72 14.95 -3.07
CA ASN A 119 1.72 13.92 -2.95
C ASN A 119 1.97 12.94 -1.80
N VAL A 120 2.43 13.48 -0.68
CA VAL A 120 2.78 12.71 0.50
C VAL A 120 1.55 12.07 1.12
N THR A 121 1.70 10.84 1.57
CA THR A 121 0.74 10.15 2.45
C THR A 121 1.50 9.60 3.64
N VAL A 122 1.12 10.04 4.82
CA VAL A 122 1.80 9.72 6.09
C VAL A 122 0.79 9.09 7.05
N LEU A 123 1.20 8.06 7.75
CA LEU A 123 0.52 7.49 8.90
C LEU A 123 1.49 7.57 10.08
N GLU A 124 1.06 8.23 11.15
CA GLU A 124 1.85 8.43 12.36
C GLU A 124 1.12 7.88 13.58
N PHE A 125 1.85 7.28 14.47
CA PHE A 125 1.36 6.83 15.76
C PHE A 125 2.52 6.66 16.76
N ASP A 126 2.24 6.81 18.03
CA ASP A 126 3.18 6.47 19.09
C ASP A 126 3.02 5.00 19.48
N PHE A 127 4.13 4.34 19.83
CA PHE A 127 4.08 3.01 20.38
C PHE A 127 5.07 2.78 21.53
N VAL A 128 4.71 1.85 22.39
CA VAL A 128 5.62 1.30 23.42
C VAL A 128 5.76 -0.20 23.13
N ALA A 129 7.00 -0.61 22.86
CA ALA A 129 7.32 -2.01 22.63
C ALA A 129 7.46 -2.77 23.95
N ASN A 130 6.91 -3.98 24.03
CA ASN A 130 7.05 -4.88 25.16
C ASN A 130 8.28 -5.81 25.02
N SER A 131 9.07 -5.63 23.96
CA SER A 131 10.26 -6.41 23.63
C SER A 131 11.43 -5.50 23.25
N GLU A 132 12.64 -6.08 23.19
CA GLU A 132 13.86 -5.36 22.82
C GLU A 132 13.99 -5.07 21.33
N SER A 133 13.12 -5.66 20.50
CA SER A 133 13.10 -5.46 19.04
C SER A 133 11.69 -5.34 18.52
N VAL A 134 11.54 -4.53 17.49
CA VAL A 134 10.32 -4.42 16.67
C VAL A 134 10.71 -4.78 15.24
N GLU A 135 9.96 -5.68 14.63
CA GLU A 135 10.14 -6.06 13.24
C GLU A 135 9.04 -5.42 12.40
N PHE A 136 9.41 -4.99 11.22
CA PHE A 136 8.52 -4.32 10.28
C PHE A 136 8.66 -4.96 8.89
N ASN A 137 7.55 -5.40 8.33
CA ASN A 137 7.52 -5.99 7.00
C ASN A 137 6.81 -5.04 6.02
N TYR A 138 7.36 -4.86 4.83
CA TYR A 138 6.77 -3.98 3.83
C TYR A 138 6.98 -4.48 2.40
N ILE A 139 6.13 -4.01 1.50
CA ILE A 139 6.28 -4.12 0.06
C ILE A 139 6.21 -2.71 -0.52
N PHE A 140 7.24 -2.33 -1.26
CA PHE A 140 7.20 -1.10 -2.06
C PHE A 140 6.76 -1.44 -3.48
N SER A 141 5.77 -0.71 -3.99
CA SER A 141 5.25 -0.86 -5.35
C SER A 141 5.15 0.50 -6.02
N SER A 142 5.53 0.57 -7.29
CA SER A 142 5.38 1.77 -8.11
C SER A 142 4.68 1.41 -9.43
N ALA A 143 3.78 2.28 -9.87
CA ALA A 143 3.13 2.18 -11.18
C ALA A 143 4.00 2.77 -12.32
N GLU A 144 5.16 3.31 -12.00
CA GLU A 144 6.03 4.02 -12.94
C GLU A 144 6.89 3.11 -13.82
N TYR A 145 6.87 1.81 -13.59
CA TYR A 145 7.64 0.84 -14.36
C TYR A 145 7.30 0.89 -15.84
N THR A 146 8.36 0.96 -16.62
CA THR A 146 8.52 1.11 -18.05
C THR A 146 8.35 2.54 -18.58
N SER A 147 7.38 3.32 -18.12
CA SER A 147 7.10 4.65 -18.69
C SER A 147 8.00 5.75 -18.12
N PHE A 148 8.32 5.66 -16.83
CA PHE A 148 9.09 6.69 -16.12
C PHE A 148 10.43 6.17 -15.56
N THR A 149 10.77 4.92 -15.83
CA THR A 149 12.08 4.35 -15.45
C THR A 149 13.22 5.16 -16.06
N CYS A 150 14.20 5.52 -15.23
CA CYS A 150 15.32 6.39 -15.61
C CYS A 150 14.90 7.84 -15.99
N SER A 151 13.74 8.29 -15.56
CA SER A 151 13.30 9.68 -15.69
C SER A 151 13.77 10.55 -14.52
N SER A 152 13.33 11.81 -14.49
CA SER A 152 13.53 12.72 -13.35
C SER A 152 12.47 12.58 -12.26
N TYR A 153 11.51 11.67 -12.42
CA TYR A 153 10.51 11.36 -11.42
C TYR A 153 10.99 10.18 -10.58
N ASN A 154 10.89 10.30 -9.27
CA ASN A 154 11.27 9.25 -8.32
C ASN A 154 10.32 9.30 -7.13
N ASP A 155 9.98 8.12 -6.63
CA ASP A 155 9.23 7.97 -5.40
C ASP A 155 10.19 7.76 -4.22
N ILE A 156 9.79 8.26 -3.05
CA ILE A 156 10.51 8.02 -1.79
C ILE A 156 9.56 7.39 -0.79
N PHE A 157 10.07 6.45 -0.01
CA PHE A 157 9.41 5.81 1.10
C PHE A 157 10.34 5.85 2.31
N GLY A 158 9.78 6.09 3.50
CA GLY A 158 10.52 6.11 4.76
C GLY A 158 9.66 5.67 5.96
N PHE A 159 10.30 5.19 7.00
CA PHE A 159 9.74 4.87 8.31
C PHE A 159 10.84 4.99 9.38
#